data_82438b0cebe2d9231403d0f73eb1ea4c
#
_entry.id   82438b0cebe2d9231403d0f73eb1ea4c
#
_cell.length_a   1.000
_cell.length_b   1.000
_cell.length_c   1.000
_cell.angle_alpha   90.00
_cell.angle_beta   90.00
_cell.angle_gamma   90.00
#
_symmetry.space_group_name_H-M   'P 1'
#
loop_
_entity.id
_entity.type
_entity.pdbx_description
1 polymer ?
#
loop_
_entity_poly.entity_id
_entity_poly.type
_entity_poly.pdbx_seq_one_letter_code
_entity_poly.pdbx_strand_id
1 'polypeptide(L)'
;MRIRNETPDDVVAIGDVVTEAMLMLPQATGTEASIVEKLRADGALTLSLVAEEVGELVGYLSASPARIGSDEGWALIGPLAVLPSRHRLGIGSMLMGEALNRLRGTSRGAALVGDPGYYRRFGFRAFPGLTVSGCPPEVVQALPFDGSEPRGELIHHRAFGLNEN
;
A
#
# COMPACT_ATOMS: atom_id res chain seq x y z
N MET A 1 1.99 0.84 -21.57
CA MET A 1 2.35 0.59 -20.17
C MET A 1 1.74 -0.71 -19.67
N ARG A 2 2.43 -1.42 -18.79
CA ARG A 2 2.00 -2.74 -18.34
C ARG A 2 2.09 -2.83 -16.81
N ILE A 3 1.02 -3.32 -16.18
CA ILE A 3 1.02 -3.66 -14.75
C ILE A 3 1.20 -5.19 -14.65
N ARG A 4 2.19 -5.62 -13.88
CA ARG A 4 2.48 -7.05 -13.71
C ARG A 4 3.06 -7.33 -12.32
N ASN A 5 3.13 -8.60 -11.96
CA ASN A 5 3.82 -9.01 -10.73
C ASN A 5 5.32 -8.74 -10.85
N GLU A 6 5.95 -8.49 -9.70
CA GLU A 6 7.42 -8.41 -9.68
C GLU A 6 8.06 -9.76 -10.01
N THR A 7 9.26 -9.70 -10.54
CA THR A 7 10.14 -10.85 -10.70
C THR A 7 11.42 -10.61 -9.90
N PRO A 8 12.24 -11.65 -9.65
CA PRO A 8 13.51 -11.44 -8.93
C PRO A 8 14.42 -10.38 -9.55
N ASP A 9 14.35 -10.19 -10.87
CA ASP A 9 15.16 -9.19 -11.57
C ASP A 9 14.72 -7.75 -11.29
N ASP A 10 13.51 -7.56 -10.73
CA ASP A 10 12.96 -6.24 -10.46
C ASP A 10 13.39 -5.66 -9.12
N VAL A 11 13.98 -6.46 -8.23
CA VAL A 11 14.18 -6.07 -6.82
C VAL A 11 14.96 -4.77 -6.67
N VAL A 12 16.04 -4.60 -7.41
CA VAL A 12 16.85 -3.37 -7.34
C VAL A 12 16.07 -2.18 -7.89
N ALA A 13 15.43 -2.35 -9.04
CA ALA A 13 14.65 -1.28 -9.67
C ALA A 13 13.45 -0.85 -8.80
N ILE A 14 12.81 -1.78 -8.10
CA ILE A 14 11.74 -1.46 -7.16
C ILE A 14 12.27 -0.56 -6.04
N GLY A 15 13.42 -0.90 -5.45
CA GLY A 15 14.03 -0.08 -4.42
C GLY A 15 14.31 1.34 -4.91
N ASP A 16 14.80 1.47 -6.14
CA ASP A 16 15.10 2.78 -6.73
C ASP A 16 13.83 3.60 -6.99
N VAL A 17 12.78 2.98 -7.52
CA VAL A 17 11.50 3.68 -7.77
C VAL A 17 10.88 4.14 -6.46
N VAL A 18 10.82 3.28 -5.45
CA VAL A 18 10.24 3.63 -4.15
C VAL A 18 11.03 4.77 -3.52
N THR A 19 12.35 4.68 -3.50
CA THR A 19 13.20 5.71 -2.90
C THR A 19 13.00 7.05 -3.61
N GLU A 20 13.06 7.07 -4.93
CA GLU A 20 12.94 8.31 -5.70
C GLU A 20 11.54 8.94 -5.53
N ALA A 21 10.49 8.13 -5.59
CA ALA A 21 9.13 8.62 -5.44
C ALA A 21 8.89 9.20 -4.06
N MET A 22 9.41 8.56 -3.01
CA MET A 22 9.18 8.99 -1.63
C MET A 22 9.96 10.23 -1.25
N LEU A 23 11.09 10.51 -1.90
CA LEU A 23 11.86 11.73 -1.63
C LEU A 23 11.05 13.01 -1.81
N MET A 24 10.01 12.98 -2.63
CA MET A 24 9.18 14.15 -2.92
C MET A 24 8.02 14.34 -1.97
N LEU A 25 7.79 13.40 -1.05
CA LEU A 25 6.64 13.44 -0.13
C LEU A 25 7.06 13.96 1.24
N PRO A 26 6.36 14.99 1.78
CA PRO A 26 6.69 15.55 3.10
C PRO A 26 6.59 14.54 4.24
N GLN A 27 5.67 13.59 4.14
CA GLN A 27 5.43 12.57 5.17
C GLN A 27 6.32 11.34 5.03
N ALA A 28 7.21 11.28 4.03
CA ALA A 28 8.06 10.13 3.84
C ALA A 28 9.11 10.04 4.95
N THR A 29 9.38 8.82 5.40
CA THR A 29 10.33 8.56 6.48
C THR A 29 11.72 8.21 5.97
N GLY A 30 11.88 7.95 4.67
CA GLY A 30 13.11 7.45 4.09
C GLY A 30 13.31 5.95 4.25
N THR A 31 12.31 5.24 4.82
CA THR A 31 12.41 3.81 5.12
C THR A 31 11.54 2.94 4.23
N GLU A 32 10.81 3.52 3.28
CA GLU A 32 9.81 2.81 2.48
C GLU A 32 10.40 1.65 1.67
N ALA A 33 11.57 1.84 1.07
CA ALA A 33 12.23 0.75 0.34
C ALA A 33 12.66 -0.38 1.28
N SER A 34 13.12 -0.05 2.48
CA SER A 34 13.47 -1.03 3.51
C SER A 34 12.25 -1.82 3.99
N ILE A 35 11.09 -1.17 4.07
CA ILE A 35 9.82 -1.84 4.41
C ILE A 35 9.55 -2.94 3.38
N VAL A 36 9.64 -2.64 2.10
CA VAL A 36 9.41 -3.62 1.04
C VAL A 36 10.39 -4.80 1.15
N GLU A 37 11.66 -4.52 1.40
CA GLU A 37 12.68 -5.56 1.57
C GLU A 37 12.36 -6.49 2.74
N LYS A 38 11.94 -5.92 3.87
CA LYS A 38 11.57 -6.71 5.06
C LYS A 38 10.32 -7.55 4.81
N LEU A 39 9.32 -7.00 4.13
CA LEU A 39 8.12 -7.74 3.76
C LEU A 39 8.47 -8.91 2.86
N ARG A 40 9.34 -8.69 1.89
CA ARG A 40 9.78 -9.76 0.98
C ARG A 40 10.55 -10.85 1.73
N ALA A 41 11.45 -10.46 2.61
CA ALA A 41 12.25 -11.40 3.38
C ALA A 41 11.37 -12.29 4.29
N ASP A 42 10.28 -11.73 4.82
CA ASP A 42 9.37 -12.45 5.71
C ASP A 42 8.27 -13.22 4.94
N GLY A 43 8.28 -13.19 3.61
CA GLY A 43 7.23 -13.81 2.81
C GLY A 43 5.88 -13.14 2.96
N ALA A 44 5.86 -11.87 3.32
CA ALA A 44 4.64 -11.13 3.65
C ALA A 44 4.15 -10.21 2.53
N LEU A 45 4.69 -10.32 1.32
CA LEU A 45 4.18 -9.59 0.16
C LEU A 45 2.99 -10.34 -0.43
N THR A 46 1.78 -9.96 0.01
CA THR A 46 0.53 -10.50 -0.56
C THR A 46 0.40 -10.12 -2.02
N LEU A 47 0.75 -8.87 -2.34
CA LEU A 47 0.88 -8.37 -3.71
C LEU A 47 2.18 -7.58 -3.82
N SER A 48 2.81 -7.68 -4.96
CA SER A 48 3.95 -6.86 -5.33
C SER A 48 3.83 -6.61 -6.84
N LEU A 49 3.31 -5.42 -7.17
CA LEU A 49 2.98 -5.03 -8.54
C LEU A 49 3.90 -3.94 -9.02
N VAL A 50 4.37 -4.09 -10.25
CA VAL A 50 5.18 -3.08 -10.91
C VAL A 50 4.44 -2.51 -12.11
N ALA A 51 4.64 -1.22 -12.37
CA ALA A 51 4.22 -0.56 -13.60
C ALA A 51 5.44 -0.39 -14.47
N GLU A 52 5.40 -0.99 -15.64
CA GLU A 52 6.52 -1.00 -16.60
C GLU A 52 6.15 -0.22 -17.85
N GLU A 53 7.03 0.67 -18.26
CA GLU A 53 6.89 1.45 -19.49
C GLU A 53 8.18 1.37 -20.29
N VAL A 54 8.10 0.78 -21.47
CA VAL A 54 9.25 0.62 -22.39
C VAL A 54 10.47 -0.02 -21.68
N GLY A 55 10.21 -1.09 -20.92
CA GLY A 55 11.25 -1.83 -20.22
C GLY A 55 11.74 -1.20 -18.93
N GLU A 56 11.19 -0.05 -18.51
CA GLU A 56 11.58 0.63 -17.28
C GLU A 56 10.44 0.58 -16.25
N LEU A 57 10.79 0.40 -14.98
CA LEU A 57 9.81 0.49 -13.92
C LEU A 57 9.55 1.96 -13.59
N VAL A 58 8.27 2.35 -13.61
CA VAL A 58 7.85 3.72 -13.35
C VAL A 58 6.93 3.82 -12.13
N GLY A 59 6.45 2.70 -11.62
CA GLY A 59 5.59 2.67 -10.45
C GLY A 59 5.62 1.34 -9.74
N TYR A 60 5.15 1.34 -8.49
CA TYR A 60 5.15 0.16 -7.64
C TYR A 60 4.02 0.23 -6.61
N LEU A 61 3.42 -0.91 -6.31
CA LEU A 61 2.45 -1.05 -5.23
C LEU A 61 2.67 -2.39 -4.55
N SER A 62 2.72 -2.37 -3.21
CA SER A 62 2.71 -3.61 -2.44
C SER A 62 1.51 -3.66 -1.49
N ALA A 63 1.13 -4.88 -1.14
CA ALA A 63 0.15 -5.17 -0.11
C ALA A 63 0.67 -6.27 0.78
N SER A 64 0.33 -6.20 2.07
CA SER A 64 0.78 -7.16 3.08
C SER A 64 -0.37 -7.51 4.02
N PRO A 65 -0.27 -8.65 4.75
CA PRO A 65 -1.34 -9.04 5.67
C PRO A 65 -1.54 -8.03 6.79
N ALA A 66 -2.79 -7.80 7.14
CA ALA A 66 -3.16 -6.95 8.25
C ALA A 66 -4.40 -7.50 8.94
N ARG A 67 -4.69 -7.00 10.15
CA ARG A 67 -5.93 -7.27 10.86
C ARG A 67 -6.48 -5.98 11.43
N ILE A 68 -7.77 -5.96 11.68
CA ILE A 68 -8.42 -4.84 12.35
C ILE A 68 -9.11 -5.40 13.58
N GLY A 69 -8.64 -4.98 14.78
CA GLY A 69 -9.04 -5.62 16.01
C GLY A 69 -8.73 -7.10 15.98
N SER A 70 -9.73 -7.96 16.12
CA SER A 70 -9.58 -9.41 16.01
C SER A 70 -9.86 -9.96 14.61
N ASP A 71 -10.25 -9.09 13.67
CA ASP A 71 -10.61 -9.51 12.32
C ASP A 71 -9.37 -9.60 11.43
N GLU A 72 -8.99 -10.82 11.09
CA GLU A 72 -7.89 -11.09 10.17
C GLU A 72 -8.35 -11.07 8.72
N GLY A 73 -7.41 -11.22 7.80
CA GLY A 73 -7.73 -11.31 6.39
C GLY A 73 -7.81 -9.98 5.67
N TRP A 74 -7.38 -8.90 6.30
CA TRP A 74 -7.24 -7.60 5.66
C TRP A 74 -5.91 -7.51 4.93
N ALA A 75 -5.87 -6.66 3.91
CA ALA A 75 -4.63 -6.34 3.21
C ALA A 75 -4.27 -4.88 3.43
N LEU A 76 -3.05 -4.63 3.88
CA LEU A 76 -2.54 -3.27 3.98
C LEU A 76 -1.87 -2.89 2.68
N ILE A 77 -2.34 -1.81 2.06
CA ILE A 77 -1.74 -1.25 0.85
C ILE A 77 -0.63 -0.28 1.27
N GLY A 78 0.56 -0.50 0.76
CA GLY A 78 1.69 0.40 0.96
C GLY A 78 3.03 -0.31 0.93
N PRO A 79 4.04 0.39 0.43
CA PRO A 79 3.98 1.69 -0.23
C PRO A 79 3.35 1.61 -1.63
N LEU A 80 2.78 2.75 -2.04
CA LEU A 80 2.39 3.01 -3.43
C LEU A 80 3.30 4.12 -3.93
N ALA A 81 4.05 3.87 -4.98
CA ALA A 81 5.06 4.79 -5.46
C ALA A 81 4.98 4.94 -6.98
N VAL A 82 5.04 6.18 -7.46
CA VAL A 82 5.11 6.50 -8.89
C VAL A 82 6.23 7.52 -9.06
N LEU A 83 7.11 7.29 -10.03
CA LEU A 83 8.19 8.25 -10.31
C LEU A 83 7.63 9.66 -10.50
N PRO A 84 8.26 10.70 -9.91
CA PRO A 84 7.78 12.07 -10.05
C PRO A 84 7.60 12.51 -11.51
N SER A 85 8.47 12.07 -12.39
CA SER A 85 8.39 12.38 -13.82
C SER A 85 7.17 11.76 -14.52
N ARG A 86 6.48 10.86 -13.85
CA ARG A 86 5.30 10.15 -14.39
C ARG A 86 4.03 10.45 -13.60
N HIS A 87 4.04 11.47 -12.74
CA HIS A 87 2.84 11.86 -11.99
C HIS A 87 1.76 12.40 -12.94
N ARG A 88 0.50 12.27 -12.51
CA ARG A 88 -0.69 12.75 -13.23
C ARG A 88 -0.97 12.03 -14.55
N LEU A 89 -0.37 10.87 -14.75
CA LEU A 89 -0.61 10.03 -15.92
C LEU A 89 -1.51 8.83 -15.63
N GLY A 90 -2.05 8.75 -14.41
CA GLY A 90 -2.97 7.67 -14.02
C GLY A 90 -2.29 6.37 -13.62
N ILE A 91 -0.97 6.36 -13.46
CA ILE A 91 -0.23 5.12 -13.11
C ILE A 91 -0.61 4.62 -11.73
N GLY A 92 -0.69 5.52 -10.73
CA GLY A 92 -1.13 5.14 -9.39
C GLY A 92 -2.53 4.54 -9.37
N SER A 93 -3.45 5.12 -10.15
CA SER A 93 -4.82 4.62 -10.28
C SER A 93 -4.86 3.25 -10.95
N MET A 94 -4.00 3.00 -11.93
CA MET A 94 -3.93 1.70 -12.59
C MET A 94 -3.38 0.63 -11.65
N LEU A 95 -2.34 0.96 -10.89
CA LEU A 95 -1.78 0.06 -9.88
C LEU A 95 -2.82 -0.28 -8.80
N MET A 96 -3.49 0.74 -8.27
CA MET A 96 -4.52 0.54 -7.24
C MET A 96 -5.70 -0.26 -7.79
N GLY A 97 -6.16 0.05 -8.99
CA GLY A 97 -7.25 -0.70 -9.62
C GLY A 97 -6.94 -2.18 -9.77
N GLU A 98 -5.75 -2.51 -10.23
CA GLU A 98 -5.32 -3.90 -10.36
C GLU A 98 -5.19 -4.58 -8.99
N ALA A 99 -4.63 -3.87 -8.00
CA ALA A 99 -4.49 -4.39 -6.65
C ALA A 99 -5.84 -4.72 -6.04
N LEU A 100 -6.80 -3.80 -6.10
CA LEU A 100 -8.14 -4.01 -5.54
C LEU A 100 -8.86 -5.16 -6.25
N ASN A 101 -8.72 -5.25 -7.57
CA ASN A 101 -9.32 -6.33 -8.34
C ASN A 101 -8.83 -7.70 -7.86
N ARG A 102 -7.54 -7.83 -7.61
CA ARG A 102 -6.95 -9.09 -7.11
C ARG A 102 -7.32 -9.37 -5.66
N LEU A 103 -7.33 -8.34 -4.81
CA LEU A 103 -7.62 -8.52 -3.38
C LEU A 103 -9.07 -8.89 -3.09
N ARG A 104 -10.02 -8.48 -3.94
CA ARG A 104 -11.43 -8.79 -3.75
C ARG A 104 -11.73 -10.29 -3.68
N GLY A 105 -10.87 -11.11 -4.28
CA GLY A 105 -11.06 -12.57 -4.25
C GLY A 105 -10.40 -13.27 -3.07
N THR A 106 -9.53 -12.57 -2.32
CA THR A 106 -8.69 -13.20 -1.31
C THR A 106 -8.71 -12.51 0.05
N SER A 107 -9.18 -11.27 0.13
CA SER A 107 -9.13 -10.45 1.35
C SER A 107 -10.51 -9.94 1.72
N ARG A 108 -10.69 -9.62 3.02
CA ARG A 108 -11.93 -9.03 3.52
C ARG A 108 -12.10 -7.59 3.08
N GLY A 109 -10.99 -6.93 2.88
CA GLY A 109 -10.92 -5.55 2.46
C GLY A 109 -9.48 -5.09 2.44
N ALA A 110 -9.28 -3.83 2.03
CA ALA A 110 -7.98 -3.20 2.03
C ALA A 110 -7.98 -2.04 3.02
N ALA A 111 -6.82 -1.77 3.61
CA ALA A 111 -6.63 -0.65 4.52
C ALA A 111 -5.32 0.04 4.21
N LEU A 112 -5.18 1.28 4.63
CA LEU A 112 -3.97 2.05 4.44
C LEU A 112 -3.91 3.24 5.38
N VAL A 113 -2.73 3.81 5.50
CA VAL A 113 -2.50 5.10 6.15
C VAL A 113 -1.97 6.03 5.07
N GLY A 114 -2.67 7.13 4.80
CA GLY A 114 -2.27 8.04 3.74
C GLY A 114 -3.20 9.23 3.57
N ASP A 115 -3.02 9.96 2.48
CA ASP A 115 -3.78 11.18 2.20
C ASP A 115 -5.23 10.87 1.79
N PRO A 116 -6.23 11.27 2.60
CA PRO A 116 -7.63 11.04 2.25
C PRO A 116 -8.03 11.70 0.94
N GLY A 117 -7.44 12.84 0.63
CA GLY A 117 -7.73 13.55 -0.62
C GLY A 117 -7.38 12.73 -1.86
N TYR A 118 -6.39 11.87 -1.75
CA TYR A 118 -6.02 10.99 -2.86
C TYR A 118 -6.82 9.69 -2.85
N TYR A 119 -6.86 8.99 -1.71
CA TYR A 119 -7.36 7.61 -1.66
C TYR A 119 -8.88 7.49 -1.69
N ARG A 120 -9.63 8.56 -1.36
CA ARG A 120 -11.10 8.53 -1.44
C ARG A 120 -11.63 8.22 -2.85
N ARG A 121 -10.86 8.54 -3.89
CA ARG A 121 -11.25 8.25 -5.28
C ARG A 121 -11.41 6.76 -5.56
N PHE A 122 -10.78 5.91 -4.72
CA PHE A 122 -10.86 4.46 -4.84
C PHE A 122 -11.90 3.85 -3.91
N GLY A 123 -12.56 4.66 -3.09
CA GLY A 123 -13.54 4.21 -2.12
C GLY A 123 -13.03 4.08 -0.69
N PHE A 124 -11.75 4.39 -0.45
CA PHE A 124 -11.21 4.39 0.91
C PHE A 124 -11.80 5.52 1.73
N ARG A 125 -12.07 5.25 3.00
CA ARG A 125 -12.54 6.27 3.95
C ARG A 125 -12.15 5.94 5.38
N ALA A 126 -12.17 6.97 6.23
CA ALA A 126 -12.00 6.78 7.66
C ALA A 126 -13.28 6.22 8.29
N PHE A 127 -13.13 5.49 9.38
CA PHE A 127 -14.26 4.95 10.15
C PHE A 127 -14.09 5.38 11.62
N PRO A 128 -15.19 5.68 12.32
CA PRO A 128 -15.07 6.19 13.70
C PRO A 128 -14.33 5.29 14.66
N GLY A 129 -14.42 3.97 14.47
CA GLY A 129 -13.77 3.00 15.34
C GLY A 129 -12.43 2.46 14.84
N LEU A 130 -11.94 2.95 13.68
CA LEU A 130 -10.71 2.46 13.07
C LEU A 130 -9.53 3.37 13.44
N THR A 131 -8.50 2.81 14.06
CA THR A 131 -7.37 3.59 14.58
C THR A 131 -6.02 2.94 14.30
N VAL A 132 -4.99 3.77 14.32
CA VAL A 132 -3.58 3.35 14.42
C VAL A 132 -2.93 4.28 15.44
N SER A 133 -2.24 3.72 16.44
CA SER A 133 -1.54 4.51 17.45
C SER A 133 -0.58 5.51 16.82
N GLY A 134 -0.67 6.77 17.24
CA GLY A 134 0.22 7.82 16.74
C GLY A 134 -0.18 8.42 15.40
N CYS A 135 -1.28 7.95 14.79
CA CYS A 135 -1.78 8.51 13.54
C CYS A 135 -3.08 9.27 13.76
N PRO A 136 -3.28 10.42 13.07
CA PRO A 136 -4.58 11.08 13.08
C PRO A 136 -5.65 10.15 12.50
N PRO A 137 -6.89 10.19 13.04
CA PRO A 137 -7.94 9.26 12.57
C PRO A 137 -8.27 9.42 11.09
N GLU A 138 -8.17 10.61 10.54
CA GLU A 138 -8.54 10.89 9.15
C GLU A 138 -7.61 10.23 8.12
N VAL A 139 -6.37 9.89 8.50
CA VAL A 139 -5.44 9.25 7.58
C VAL A 139 -5.50 7.73 7.62
N VAL A 140 -6.19 7.15 8.61
CA VAL A 140 -6.38 5.70 8.74
C VAL A 140 -7.65 5.33 8.01
N GLN A 141 -7.51 4.64 6.89
CA GLN A 141 -8.62 4.43 5.96
C GLN A 141 -8.77 2.96 5.60
N ALA A 142 -9.98 2.56 5.28
CA ALA A 142 -10.28 1.21 4.83
C ALA A 142 -11.30 1.20 3.70
N LEU A 143 -11.26 0.12 2.93
CA LEU A 143 -12.24 -0.21 1.91
C LEU A 143 -12.70 -1.65 2.16
N PRO A 144 -13.78 -1.85 2.94
CA PRO A 144 -14.35 -3.19 3.15
C PRO A 144 -14.99 -3.70 1.87
N PHE A 145 -14.68 -4.93 1.49
CA PHE A 145 -15.28 -5.51 0.28
C PHE A 145 -16.66 -6.09 0.52
N ASP A 146 -17.01 -6.34 1.78
CA ASP A 146 -18.32 -6.89 2.17
C ASP A 146 -19.28 -5.82 2.70
N GLY A 147 -18.91 -4.55 2.65
CA GLY A 147 -19.74 -3.45 3.15
C GLY A 147 -19.76 -3.33 4.67
N SER A 148 -18.97 -4.10 5.40
CA SER A 148 -18.90 -4.01 6.85
C SER A 148 -18.26 -2.69 7.30
N GLU A 149 -18.44 -2.36 8.59
CA GLU A 149 -17.80 -1.20 9.20
C GLU A 149 -16.67 -1.69 10.10
N PRO A 150 -15.40 -1.52 9.69
CA PRO A 150 -14.29 -2.02 10.48
C PRO A 150 -14.13 -1.23 11.77
N ARG A 151 -13.89 -1.95 12.88
CA ARG A 151 -13.69 -1.36 14.20
C ARG A 151 -12.51 -2.02 14.87
N GLY A 152 -11.65 -1.22 15.44
CA GLY A 152 -10.49 -1.64 16.19
C GLY A 152 -9.22 -0.99 15.69
N GLU A 153 -8.11 -1.40 16.25
CA GLU A 153 -6.81 -0.95 15.82
C GLU A 153 -6.37 -1.74 14.58
N LEU A 154 -5.89 -1.02 13.56
CA LEU A 154 -5.29 -1.62 12.40
C LEU A 154 -3.88 -2.07 12.78
N ILE A 155 -3.65 -3.38 12.72
CA ILE A 155 -2.37 -4.00 13.04
C ILE A 155 -1.76 -4.49 11.73
N HIS A 156 -0.61 -3.97 11.41
CA HIS A 156 0.10 -4.28 10.18
C HIS A 156 1.43 -4.94 10.50
N HIS A 157 2.10 -5.42 9.47
CA HIS A 157 3.37 -6.11 9.62
C HIS A 157 4.41 -5.23 10.33
N ARG A 158 5.24 -5.84 11.17
CA ARG A 158 6.29 -5.14 11.93
C ARG A 158 7.25 -4.32 11.07
N ALA A 159 7.37 -4.63 9.77
CA ALA A 159 8.20 -3.87 8.85
C ALA A 159 7.84 -2.39 8.80
N PHE A 160 6.58 -2.04 9.06
CA PHE A 160 6.13 -0.65 9.06
C PHE A 160 6.50 0.11 10.33
N GLY A 161 6.78 -0.58 11.42
CA GLY A 161 7.19 0.03 12.68
C GLY A 161 6.10 0.78 13.44
N LEU A 162 4.86 0.79 12.94
CA LEU A 162 3.79 1.63 13.49
C LEU A 162 3.13 1.05 14.75
N ASN A 163 3.19 -0.26 14.94
CA ASN A 163 2.60 -0.92 16.12
C ASN A 163 3.67 -1.39 17.11
N GLU A 164 4.90 -0.97 16.93
CA GLU A 164 5.98 -1.32 17.85
C GLU A 164 6.00 -0.34 19.03
N ASN A 165 6.15 -0.89 20.22
CA ASN A 165 6.31 -0.13 21.45
C ASN A 165 7.77 -0.16 21.91
#